data_1eb27aee88d40c537099c7676cd4bd81
#
_entry.id   1eb27aee88d40c537099c7676cd4bd81
#
_cell.length_a   1.000
_cell.length_b   1.000
_cell.length_c   1.000
_cell.angle_alpha   90.00
_cell.angle_beta   90.00
_cell.angle_gamma   90.00
#
_symmetry.space_group_name_H-M   'P 1'
#
loop_
_entity.id
_entity.type
_entity.pdbx_description
1 polymer ?
#
loop_
_entity_poly.entity_id
_entity_poly.type
_entity_poly.pdbx_seq_one_letter_code
_entity_poly.pdbx_strand_id
1 'polypeptide(L)'
;MNVVPKSPLVRMKLAFGRLYSKMFSDGKAAGVAISFDDAHVDEWYCLKDLFGRYGARVTFFVSNFDLLPGESIEKLKMLRDDGHEIAFHGLRHLSAGKFVQEHSLDEYLETEIFPGIDAMNKAGFSPMAFSYPYGVRAPHIDAALLKYFRHVRGVACTDNKRRLTDIGQIYCGHEGRRFFAAGIDNVYGNSVEEIRAAMKKALEKGKTLLLFAHRTSSEPGDYCTPVARIESVLEYASGIGLKFYTIKDI
;
A
#
# COMPACT_ATOMS: atom_id res chain seq x y z
N MET A 1 19.68 10.00 -19.18
CA MET A 1 20.60 11.09 -18.75
C MET A 1 20.29 11.41 -17.30
N ASN A 2 21.21 11.10 -16.39
CA ASN A 2 21.05 11.38 -14.95
C ASN A 2 21.13 12.89 -14.73
N VAL A 3 20.02 13.51 -14.38
CA VAL A 3 20.01 14.92 -13.95
C VAL A 3 20.53 15.00 -12.53
N VAL A 4 21.82 15.20 -12.39
CA VAL A 4 22.47 15.47 -11.09
C VAL A 4 22.17 16.93 -10.71
N PRO A 5 21.62 17.22 -9.52
CA PRO A 5 21.38 18.59 -9.07
C PRO A 5 22.66 19.42 -9.15
N LYS A 6 22.60 20.57 -9.84
CA LYS A 6 23.79 21.40 -10.12
C LYS A 6 24.25 22.27 -8.95
N SER A 7 23.52 22.35 -7.82
CA SER A 7 23.85 23.22 -6.68
C SER A 7 24.55 22.45 -5.54
N PRO A 8 25.73 22.90 -5.08
CA PRO A 8 26.44 22.31 -3.91
C PRO A 8 25.59 22.31 -2.63
N LEU A 9 24.74 23.32 -2.43
CA LEU A 9 23.85 23.42 -1.27
C LEU A 9 22.77 22.33 -1.26
N VAL A 10 22.22 21.96 -2.42
CA VAL A 10 21.23 20.88 -2.54
C VAL A 10 21.90 19.53 -2.30
N ARG A 11 23.13 19.32 -2.81
CA ARG A 11 23.93 18.12 -2.53
C ARG A 11 24.27 17.99 -1.04
N MET A 12 24.60 19.09 -0.39
CA MET A 12 24.95 19.11 1.05
C MET A 12 23.70 18.85 1.93
N LYS A 13 22.53 19.43 1.60
CA LYS A 13 21.26 19.14 2.31
C LYS A 13 20.80 17.71 2.11
N LEU A 14 20.95 17.14 0.91
CA LEU A 14 20.66 15.73 0.64
C LEU A 14 21.63 14.77 1.34
N ALA A 15 22.92 15.12 1.41
CA ALA A 15 23.93 14.35 2.14
C ALA A 15 23.69 14.40 3.67
N PHE A 16 23.31 15.57 4.22
CA PHE A 16 22.99 15.75 5.64
C PHE A 16 21.70 14.99 6.00
N GLY A 17 20.66 15.04 5.14
CA GLY A 17 19.43 14.26 5.31
C GLY A 17 19.71 12.75 5.32
N ARG A 18 20.59 12.27 4.43
CA ARG A 18 21.03 10.86 4.39
C ARG A 18 21.82 10.46 5.64
N LEU A 19 22.69 11.33 6.15
CA LEU A 19 23.47 11.07 7.37
C LEU A 19 22.58 11.07 8.61
N TYR A 20 21.62 12.00 8.71
CA TYR A 20 20.68 12.11 9.81
C TYR A 20 19.70 10.91 9.83
N SER A 21 19.17 10.50 8.67
CA SER A 21 18.33 9.32 8.54
C SER A 21 19.05 8.03 8.95
N LYS A 22 20.35 7.92 8.68
CA LYS A 22 21.17 6.75 9.03
C LYS A 22 21.48 6.66 10.54
N MET A 23 21.39 7.76 11.27
CA MET A 23 21.65 7.80 12.72
C MET A 23 20.40 7.50 13.58
N PHE A 24 19.20 7.58 13.01
CA PHE A 24 17.93 7.48 13.76
C PHE A 24 16.91 6.48 13.16
N SER A 25 17.31 5.65 12.18
CA SER A 25 16.44 4.61 11.62
C SER A 25 16.80 3.24 12.22
N ASP A 26 15.80 2.41 12.42
CA ASP A 26 15.88 0.99 12.82
C ASP A 26 16.62 0.12 11.77
N GLY A 27 17.64 0.62 11.13
CA GLY A 27 18.44 -0.06 10.12
C GLY A 27 17.84 -0.11 8.71
N LYS A 28 16.59 0.26 8.50
CA LYS A 28 15.96 0.34 7.17
C LYS A 28 15.94 1.78 6.64
N ALA A 29 16.13 1.93 5.32
CA ALA A 29 16.08 3.24 4.67
C ALA A 29 14.66 3.80 4.60
N ALA A 30 14.51 5.14 4.50
CA ALA A 30 13.23 5.76 4.23
C ALA A 30 12.60 5.22 2.93
N GLY A 31 11.28 5.09 2.90
CA GLY A 31 10.63 4.44 1.77
C GLY A 31 9.20 4.91 1.50
N VAL A 32 8.62 4.27 0.53
CA VAL A 32 7.20 4.33 0.20
C VAL A 32 6.66 2.92 0.03
N ALA A 33 5.49 2.65 0.61
CA ALA A 33 4.73 1.44 0.37
C ALA A 33 3.43 1.83 -0.34
N ILE A 34 3.26 1.34 -1.56
CA ILE A 34 2.07 1.56 -2.38
C ILE A 34 1.30 0.25 -2.42
N SER A 35 0.02 0.30 -2.15
CA SER A 35 -0.87 -0.86 -2.25
C SER A 35 -2.04 -0.57 -3.19
N PHE A 36 -2.63 -1.64 -3.72
CA PHE A 36 -3.81 -1.61 -4.55
C PHE A 36 -4.85 -2.55 -3.95
N ASP A 37 -6.09 -2.10 -3.86
CA ASP A 37 -7.18 -2.80 -3.22
C ASP A 37 -8.19 -3.34 -4.25
N ASP A 38 -8.99 -4.32 -3.84
CA ASP A 38 -10.09 -4.99 -4.55
C ASP A 38 -9.65 -6.17 -5.45
N ALA A 39 -10.09 -6.19 -6.73
CA ALA A 39 -9.88 -7.33 -7.63
C ALA A 39 -9.59 -6.89 -9.09
N HIS A 40 -8.96 -5.73 -9.25
CA HIS A 40 -8.67 -5.15 -10.57
C HIS A 40 -7.39 -5.72 -11.20
N VAL A 41 -7.26 -7.06 -11.20
CA VAL A 41 -6.01 -7.76 -11.51
C VAL A 41 -5.48 -7.43 -12.91
N ASP A 42 -6.34 -7.32 -13.91
CA ASP A 42 -5.92 -7.04 -15.29
C ASP A 42 -5.31 -5.64 -15.42
N GLU A 43 -5.93 -4.65 -14.77
CA GLU A 43 -5.42 -3.28 -14.75
C GLU A 43 -4.08 -3.21 -14.00
N TRP A 44 -3.93 -3.91 -12.88
CA TRP A 44 -2.68 -3.97 -12.12
C TRP A 44 -1.56 -4.66 -12.91
N TYR A 45 -1.90 -5.75 -13.62
CA TYR A 45 -0.95 -6.47 -14.45
C TYR A 45 -0.42 -5.62 -15.61
N CYS A 46 -1.25 -4.74 -16.18
CA CYS A 46 -0.81 -3.78 -17.19
C CYS A 46 0.27 -2.80 -16.70
N LEU A 47 0.43 -2.62 -15.38
CA LEU A 47 1.49 -1.78 -14.79
C LEU A 47 2.81 -2.52 -14.55
N LYS A 48 2.90 -3.82 -14.85
CA LYS A 48 4.08 -4.66 -14.57
C LYS A 48 5.38 -4.03 -15.06
N ASP A 49 5.41 -3.63 -16.34
CA ASP A 49 6.59 -3.02 -16.95
C ASP A 49 6.92 -1.65 -16.35
N LEU A 50 5.89 -0.90 -15.94
CA LEU A 50 6.05 0.38 -15.25
C LEU A 50 6.72 0.18 -13.89
N PHE A 51 6.26 -0.78 -13.09
CA PHE A 51 6.91 -1.13 -11.82
C PHE A 51 8.36 -1.57 -12.02
N GLY A 52 8.61 -2.43 -13.02
CA GLY A 52 9.96 -2.89 -13.37
C GLY A 52 10.90 -1.74 -13.74
N ARG A 53 10.44 -0.75 -14.50
CA ARG A 53 11.21 0.43 -14.92
C ARG A 53 11.76 1.22 -13.73
N TYR A 54 10.99 1.35 -12.66
CA TYR A 54 11.40 2.09 -11.45
C TYR A 54 11.93 1.18 -10.33
N GLY A 55 12.00 -0.13 -10.54
CA GLY A 55 12.36 -1.10 -9.50
C GLY A 55 11.38 -1.10 -8.32
N ALA A 56 10.12 -0.76 -8.60
CA ALA A 56 9.09 -0.64 -7.60
C ALA A 56 8.54 -2.02 -7.21
N ARG A 57 8.32 -2.23 -5.90
CA ARG A 57 7.55 -3.34 -5.36
C ARG A 57 6.34 -2.79 -4.65
N VAL A 58 5.19 -3.39 -4.88
CA VAL A 58 3.90 -2.95 -4.34
C VAL A 58 3.14 -4.13 -3.74
N THR A 59 2.08 -3.84 -2.99
CA THR A 59 1.19 -4.86 -2.41
C THR A 59 -0.17 -4.81 -3.11
N PHE A 60 -0.66 -5.95 -3.56
CA PHE A 60 -2.02 -6.11 -4.08
C PHE A 60 -2.87 -6.81 -3.02
N PHE A 61 -3.81 -6.09 -2.44
CA PHE A 61 -4.80 -6.61 -1.50
C PHE A 61 -6.02 -7.11 -2.27
N VAL A 62 -6.14 -8.42 -2.40
CA VAL A 62 -7.13 -9.05 -3.28
C VAL A 62 -8.37 -9.45 -2.50
N SER A 63 -9.54 -8.96 -2.93
CA SER A 63 -10.86 -9.41 -2.49
C SER A 63 -11.48 -10.41 -3.48
N ASN A 64 -12.55 -11.10 -3.06
CA ASN A 64 -13.29 -12.05 -3.91
C ASN A 64 -12.38 -13.08 -4.63
N PHE A 65 -11.32 -13.52 -3.96
CA PHE A 65 -10.26 -14.32 -4.57
C PHE A 65 -10.77 -15.62 -5.21
N ASP A 66 -11.74 -16.29 -4.59
CA ASP A 66 -12.35 -17.52 -5.07
C ASP A 66 -13.23 -17.35 -6.32
N LEU A 67 -13.59 -16.12 -6.67
CA LEU A 67 -14.34 -15.76 -7.86
C LEU A 67 -13.44 -15.33 -9.03
N LEU A 68 -12.13 -15.22 -8.82
CA LEU A 68 -11.22 -14.80 -9.87
C LEU A 68 -11.11 -15.88 -10.97
N PRO A 69 -11.10 -15.47 -12.25
CA PRO A 69 -10.74 -16.37 -13.36
C PRO A 69 -9.33 -16.94 -13.18
N GLY A 70 -9.11 -18.17 -13.66
CA GLY A 70 -7.78 -18.78 -13.63
C GLY A 70 -6.68 -17.92 -14.24
N GLU A 71 -6.98 -17.19 -15.32
CA GLU A 71 -6.06 -16.24 -15.95
C GLU A 71 -5.64 -15.12 -15.00
N SER A 72 -6.56 -14.59 -14.21
CA SER A 72 -6.24 -13.56 -13.21
C SER A 72 -5.36 -14.13 -12.10
N ILE A 73 -5.56 -15.39 -11.69
CA ILE A 73 -4.69 -16.07 -10.72
C ILE A 73 -3.27 -16.20 -11.27
N GLU A 74 -3.12 -16.58 -12.55
CA GLU A 74 -1.79 -16.65 -13.19
C GLU A 74 -1.12 -15.27 -13.27
N LYS A 75 -1.86 -14.20 -13.61
CA LYS A 75 -1.35 -12.82 -13.57
C LYS A 75 -0.86 -12.42 -12.17
N LEU A 76 -1.60 -12.79 -11.12
CA LEU A 76 -1.15 -12.55 -9.73
C LEU A 76 0.12 -13.34 -9.39
N LYS A 77 0.27 -14.58 -9.88
CA LYS A 77 1.51 -15.36 -9.70
C LYS A 77 2.70 -14.66 -10.38
N MET A 78 2.52 -14.18 -11.61
CA MET A 78 3.57 -13.42 -12.32
C MET A 78 3.97 -12.15 -11.56
N LEU A 79 3.00 -11.38 -11.04
CA LEU A 79 3.27 -10.22 -10.21
C LEU A 79 4.03 -10.58 -8.92
N ARG A 80 3.65 -11.69 -8.26
CA ARG A 80 4.38 -12.21 -7.09
C ARG A 80 5.83 -12.55 -7.45
N ASP A 81 6.04 -13.22 -8.57
CA ASP A 81 7.36 -13.68 -9.01
C ASP A 81 8.28 -12.50 -9.40
N ASP A 82 7.71 -11.35 -9.79
CA ASP A 82 8.43 -10.08 -9.95
C ASP A 82 8.73 -9.38 -8.60
N GLY A 83 8.31 -9.98 -7.47
CA GLY A 83 8.61 -9.50 -6.12
C GLY A 83 7.54 -8.61 -5.48
N HIS A 84 6.37 -8.49 -6.11
CA HIS A 84 5.21 -7.86 -5.47
C HIS A 84 4.61 -8.75 -4.37
N GLU A 85 3.88 -8.17 -3.45
CA GLU A 85 3.13 -8.91 -2.45
C GLU A 85 1.67 -9.09 -2.90
N ILE A 86 1.18 -10.34 -2.81
CA ILE A 86 -0.25 -10.65 -2.94
C ILE A 86 -0.78 -10.89 -1.54
N ALA A 87 -1.68 -10.03 -1.10
CA ALA A 87 -2.22 -9.95 0.25
C ALA A 87 -3.76 -10.01 0.23
N PHE A 88 -4.38 -10.05 1.39
CA PHE A 88 -5.81 -10.36 1.51
C PHE A 88 -6.67 -9.13 1.82
N HIS A 89 -7.80 -8.99 1.10
CA HIS A 89 -8.76 -7.88 1.26
C HIS A 89 -10.18 -8.35 1.56
N GLY A 90 -10.32 -9.49 2.23
CA GLY A 90 -11.61 -10.11 2.50
C GLY A 90 -12.13 -10.99 1.36
N LEU A 91 -12.88 -12.02 1.72
CA LEU A 91 -13.44 -12.97 0.73
C LEU A 91 -14.62 -12.37 -0.02
N ARG A 92 -15.49 -11.60 0.68
CA ARG A 92 -16.68 -10.94 0.12
C ARG A 92 -16.64 -9.42 0.30
N HIS A 93 -15.48 -8.90 0.65
CA HIS A 93 -15.28 -7.47 0.87
C HIS A 93 -16.22 -6.90 1.95
N LEU A 94 -16.46 -7.67 3.02
CA LEU A 94 -17.34 -7.25 4.11
C LEU A 94 -16.65 -6.23 5.02
N SER A 95 -17.38 -5.20 5.42
CA SER A 95 -16.90 -4.25 6.42
C SER A 95 -16.85 -4.93 7.80
N ALA A 96 -15.64 -5.25 8.27
CA ALA A 96 -15.44 -5.94 9.55
C ALA A 96 -16.14 -5.26 10.72
N GLY A 97 -16.01 -3.94 10.83
CA GLY A 97 -16.62 -3.18 11.92
C GLY A 97 -18.15 -3.16 11.89
N LYS A 98 -18.77 -3.15 10.70
CA LYS A 98 -20.23 -3.25 10.56
C LYS A 98 -20.71 -4.68 10.82
N PHE A 99 -20.05 -5.66 10.24
CA PHE A 99 -20.43 -7.07 10.40
C PHE A 99 -20.45 -7.48 11.87
N VAL A 100 -19.40 -7.15 12.63
CA VAL A 100 -19.30 -7.52 14.06
C VAL A 100 -20.28 -6.76 14.97
N GLN A 101 -20.93 -5.71 14.50
CA GLN A 101 -22.04 -5.07 15.23
C GLN A 101 -23.35 -5.88 15.15
N GLU A 102 -23.56 -6.63 14.08
CA GLU A 102 -24.77 -7.41 13.81
C GLU A 102 -24.56 -8.91 14.05
N HIS A 103 -23.31 -9.37 14.01
CA HIS A 103 -22.86 -10.74 14.13
C HIS A 103 -21.68 -10.84 15.11
N SER A 104 -21.26 -12.05 15.39
CA SER A 104 -20.07 -12.27 16.23
C SER A 104 -18.75 -12.09 15.44
N LEU A 105 -17.66 -11.86 16.18
CA LEU A 105 -16.33 -11.85 15.59
C LEU A 105 -15.95 -13.24 15.04
N ASP A 106 -16.36 -14.32 15.70
CA ASP A 106 -16.09 -15.67 15.25
C ASP A 106 -16.80 -15.97 13.93
N GLU A 107 -18.05 -15.54 13.76
CA GLU A 107 -18.74 -15.64 12.48
C GLU A 107 -18.03 -14.85 11.36
N TYR A 108 -17.49 -13.66 11.68
CA TYR A 108 -16.69 -12.92 10.71
C TYR A 108 -15.45 -13.70 10.28
N LEU A 109 -14.75 -14.31 11.22
CA LEU A 109 -13.56 -15.12 10.93
C LEU A 109 -13.91 -16.35 10.08
N GLU A 110 -15.01 -17.04 10.41
CA GLU A 110 -15.46 -18.25 9.73
C GLU A 110 -16.02 -17.99 8.32
N THR A 111 -16.66 -16.84 8.11
CA THR A 111 -17.31 -16.54 6.83
C THR A 111 -16.45 -15.73 5.87
N GLU A 112 -15.62 -14.84 6.38
CA GLU A 112 -14.86 -13.89 5.57
C GLU A 112 -13.35 -14.20 5.53
N ILE A 113 -12.76 -14.62 6.66
CA ILE A 113 -11.31 -14.70 6.79
C ILE A 113 -10.77 -16.09 6.44
N PHE A 114 -11.23 -17.13 7.13
CA PHE A 114 -10.65 -18.47 6.95
C PHE A 114 -10.88 -19.06 5.56
N PRO A 115 -12.09 -18.95 4.97
CA PRO A 115 -12.28 -19.46 3.61
C PRO A 115 -11.46 -18.71 2.55
N GLY A 116 -11.24 -17.39 2.77
CA GLY A 116 -10.42 -16.58 1.86
C GLY A 116 -8.94 -16.93 1.94
N ILE A 117 -8.40 -17.11 3.14
CA ILE A 117 -7.02 -17.59 3.35
C ILE A 117 -6.84 -18.98 2.72
N ASP A 118 -7.81 -19.88 2.92
CA ASP A 118 -7.78 -21.24 2.34
C ASP A 118 -7.78 -21.21 0.80
N ALA A 119 -8.63 -20.38 0.20
CA ALA A 119 -8.68 -20.21 -1.26
C ALA A 119 -7.34 -19.70 -1.82
N MET A 120 -6.74 -18.70 -1.17
CA MET A 120 -5.43 -18.17 -1.57
C MET A 120 -4.31 -19.21 -1.39
N ASN A 121 -4.32 -19.96 -0.28
CA ASN A 121 -3.33 -21.01 -0.02
C ASN A 121 -3.42 -22.15 -1.05
N LYS A 122 -4.62 -22.58 -1.43
CA LYS A 122 -4.84 -23.59 -2.48
C LYS A 122 -4.30 -23.14 -3.85
N ALA A 123 -4.32 -21.85 -4.13
CA ALA A 123 -3.76 -21.27 -5.35
C ALA A 123 -2.23 -21.03 -5.26
N GLY A 124 -1.59 -21.32 -4.10
CA GLY A 124 -0.15 -21.17 -3.89
C GLY A 124 0.28 -19.79 -3.40
N PHE A 125 -0.65 -19.01 -2.81
CA PHE A 125 -0.33 -17.78 -2.11
C PHE A 125 -0.36 -18.00 -0.59
N SER A 126 0.41 -17.18 0.14
CA SER A 126 0.42 -17.18 1.61
C SER A 126 0.29 -15.73 2.06
N PRO A 127 -0.93 -15.20 2.21
CA PRO A 127 -1.14 -13.80 2.52
C PRO A 127 -0.62 -13.45 3.91
N MET A 128 0.33 -12.51 3.99
CA MET A 128 0.95 -12.06 5.23
C MET A 128 0.32 -10.79 5.79
N ALA A 129 -0.44 -10.06 4.97
CA ALA A 129 -1.09 -8.82 5.35
C ALA A 129 -2.57 -8.84 4.99
N PHE A 130 -3.35 -8.10 5.79
CA PHE A 130 -4.78 -7.86 5.59
C PHE A 130 -5.06 -6.37 5.49
N SER A 131 -5.82 -5.97 4.48
CA SER A 131 -6.40 -4.64 4.38
C SER A 131 -7.89 -4.70 4.71
N TYR A 132 -8.35 -3.78 5.56
CA TYR A 132 -9.77 -3.70 5.91
C TYR A 132 -10.60 -3.13 4.77
N PRO A 133 -11.61 -3.86 4.24
CA PRO A 133 -12.62 -3.28 3.38
C PRO A 133 -13.24 -2.02 3.99
N TYR A 134 -13.35 -0.96 3.19
CA TYR A 134 -13.83 0.38 3.62
C TYR A 134 -12.97 1.04 4.71
N GLY A 135 -11.84 0.47 5.11
CA GLY A 135 -10.97 0.99 6.16
C GLY A 135 -11.54 0.90 7.59
N VAL A 136 -12.73 0.31 7.78
CA VAL A 136 -13.44 0.26 9.07
C VAL A 136 -12.89 -0.85 9.95
N ARG A 137 -12.22 -0.47 11.02
CA ARG A 137 -11.52 -1.38 11.94
C ARG A 137 -11.86 -1.07 13.42
N ALA A 138 -11.58 -2.05 14.28
CA ALA A 138 -11.67 -1.87 15.73
C ALA A 138 -10.52 -2.63 16.44
N PRO A 139 -10.07 -2.18 17.64
CA PRO A 139 -8.93 -2.78 18.32
C PRO A 139 -9.06 -4.28 18.60
N HIS A 140 -10.26 -4.78 18.94
CA HIS A 140 -10.51 -6.20 19.20
C HIS A 140 -10.47 -7.02 17.90
N ILE A 141 -10.93 -6.47 16.77
CA ILE A 141 -10.82 -7.10 15.45
C ILE A 141 -9.35 -7.17 15.02
N ASP A 142 -8.57 -6.09 15.21
CA ASP A 142 -7.12 -6.12 14.96
C ASP A 142 -6.45 -7.24 15.77
N ALA A 143 -6.77 -7.36 17.06
CA ALA A 143 -6.16 -8.36 17.92
C ALA A 143 -6.46 -9.79 17.44
N ALA A 144 -7.63 -10.05 16.88
CA ALA A 144 -8.00 -11.32 16.29
C ALA A 144 -7.26 -11.56 14.97
N LEU A 145 -7.30 -10.61 14.04
CA LEU A 145 -6.67 -10.75 12.71
C LEU A 145 -5.15 -10.86 12.79
N LEU A 146 -4.50 -10.18 13.75
CA LEU A 146 -3.06 -10.27 13.97
C LEU A 146 -2.57 -11.63 14.50
N LYS A 147 -3.46 -12.58 14.77
CA LYS A 147 -3.12 -13.99 14.99
C LYS A 147 -2.84 -14.74 13.69
N TYR A 148 -3.41 -14.27 12.57
CA TYR A 148 -3.36 -14.90 11.25
C TYR A 148 -2.52 -14.11 10.26
N PHE A 149 -2.50 -12.78 10.37
CA PHE A 149 -1.72 -11.89 9.53
C PHE A 149 -0.59 -11.23 10.31
N ARG A 150 0.54 -11.04 9.67
CA ARG A 150 1.64 -10.26 10.26
C ARG A 150 1.27 -8.79 10.40
N HIS A 151 0.56 -8.25 9.41
CA HIS A 151 0.21 -6.83 9.36
C HIS A 151 -1.27 -6.64 9.01
N VAL A 152 -1.86 -5.58 9.55
CA VAL A 152 -3.19 -5.11 9.17
C VAL A 152 -3.11 -3.64 8.75
N ARG A 153 -3.85 -3.27 7.71
CA ARG A 153 -3.88 -1.91 7.16
C ARG A 153 -5.32 -1.39 7.12
N GLY A 154 -5.54 -0.22 7.73
CA GLY A 154 -6.72 0.60 7.60
C GLY A 154 -6.47 1.81 6.71
N VAL A 155 -7.51 2.62 6.53
CA VAL A 155 -7.45 3.90 5.82
C VAL A 155 -7.22 5.02 6.82
N ALA A 156 -6.29 5.92 6.53
CA ALA A 156 -6.16 7.16 7.26
C ALA A 156 -7.37 8.04 6.95
N CYS A 157 -8.10 8.50 7.98
CA CYS A 157 -9.15 9.48 7.81
C CYS A 157 -8.54 10.76 7.23
N THR A 158 -8.75 10.96 5.94
CA THR A 158 -8.49 12.21 5.26
C THR A 158 -9.83 12.95 5.24
N ASP A 159 -10.05 13.84 6.21
CA ASP A 159 -10.95 14.93 5.91
C ASP A 159 -10.23 15.74 4.82
N ASN A 160 -10.89 16.05 3.71
CA ASN A 160 -10.34 16.79 2.56
C ASN A 160 -9.76 18.19 2.94
N LYS A 161 -9.56 18.45 4.22
CA LYS A 161 -9.03 19.69 4.81
C LYS A 161 -7.59 19.55 5.31
N ARG A 162 -7.07 18.31 5.45
CA ARG A 162 -5.72 18.07 5.95
C ARG A 162 -4.78 17.71 4.81
N ARG A 163 -3.64 18.37 4.76
CA ARG A 163 -2.56 17.99 3.84
C ARG A 163 -2.01 16.62 4.25
N LEU A 164 -1.61 15.81 3.27
CA LEU A 164 -0.97 14.51 3.53
C LEU A 164 0.25 14.64 4.48
N THR A 165 0.96 15.75 4.40
CA THR A 165 2.07 16.04 5.31
C THR A 165 1.65 16.12 6.78
N ASP A 166 0.41 16.43 7.10
CA ASP A 166 -0.07 16.66 8.46
C ASP A 166 -0.71 15.40 9.07
N ILE A 167 -0.87 14.34 8.28
CA ILE A 167 -1.41 13.05 8.70
C ILE A 167 -0.28 12.17 9.20
N GLY A 168 0.01 12.22 10.50
CA GLY A 168 1.16 11.51 11.10
C GLY A 168 1.10 9.98 10.96
N GLN A 169 -0.09 9.39 10.95
CA GLN A 169 -0.32 7.94 10.95
C GLN A 169 -0.01 7.24 9.61
N ILE A 170 0.15 7.99 8.50
CA ILE A 170 0.57 7.42 7.21
C ILE A 170 2.09 7.26 7.09
N TYR A 171 2.85 7.69 8.10
CA TYR A 171 4.30 7.54 8.18
C TYR A 171 4.66 6.53 9.24
N CYS A 172 5.10 5.34 8.87
CA CYS A 172 5.46 4.30 9.82
C CYS A 172 6.99 4.11 9.94
N GLY A 173 7.41 3.60 11.12
CA GLY A 173 8.65 2.87 11.27
C GLY A 173 8.43 1.39 10.91
N HIS A 174 9.47 0.58 11.07
CA HIS A 174 9.44 -0.84 10.67
C HIS A 174 9.08 -1.80 11.82
N GLU A 175 8.64 -1.29 12.97
CA GLU A 175 8.30 -2.12 14.14
C GLU A 175 6.78 -2.34 14.30
N GLY A 176 5.96 -1.66 13.53
CA GLY A 176 4.50 -1.71 13.63
C GLY A 176 3.90 -2.95 12.97
N ARG A 177 2.70 -3.34 13.47
CA ARG A 177 1.87 -4.37 12.83
C ARG A 177 0.51 -3.83 12.36
N ARG A 178 0.22 -2.56 12.69
CA ARG A 178 -1.01 -1.85 12.34
C ARG A 178 -0.65 -0.60 11.58
N PHE A 179 -1.10 -0.52 10.36
CA PHE A 179 -0.77 0.57 9.45
C PHE A 179 -2.02 1.32 8.99
N PHE A 180 -1.79 2.55 8.55
CA PHE A 180 -2.80 3.37 7.88
C PHE A 180 -2.20 3.93 6.61
N ALA A 181 -2.96 3.90 5.53
CA ALA A 181 -2.52 4.44 4.25
C ALA A 181 -3.44 5.58 3.79
N ALA A 182 -2.90 6.51 3.03
CA ALA A 182 -3.66 7.56 2.36
C ALA A 182 -4.01 7.15 0.93
N GLY A 183 -5.26 7.38 0.52
CA GLY A 183 -5.72 7.12 -0.83
C GLY A 183 -5.17 8.12 -1.84
N ILE A 184 -4.85 7.62 -3.04
CA ILE A 184 -4.37 8.44 -4.16
C ILE A 184 -5.30 8.41 -5.37
N ASP A 185 -6.44 7.74 -5.27
CA ASP A 185 -7.48 7.80 -6.30
C ASP A 185 -8.11 9.19 -6.41
N ASN A 186 -8.83 9.42 -7.49
CA ASN A 186 -9.45 10.71 -7.77
C ASN A 186 -10.37 11.20 -6.65
N VAL A 187 -11.15 10.29 -6.04
CA VAL A 187 -12.09 10.61 -4.96
C VAL A 187 -11.44 11.24 -3.73
N TYR A 188 -10.16 10.96 -3.47
CA TYR A 188 -9.45 11.51 -2.32
C TYR A 188 -8.93 12.94 -2.54
N GLY A 189 -8.92 13.44 -3.78
CA GLY A 189 -8.53 14.81 -4.10
C GLY A 189 -7.06 15.16 -3.86
N ASN A 190 -6.21 14.20 -3.50
CA ASN A 190 -4.79 14.41 -3.24
C ASN A 190 -4.06 14.71 -4.55
N SER A 191 -3.47 15.89 -4.68
CA SER A 191 -2.69 16.26 -5.86
C SER A 191 -1.33 15.55 -5.91
N VAL A 192 -0.73 15.47 -7.08
CA VAL A 192 0.63 14.92 -7.25
C VAL A 192 1.65 15.69 -6.42
N GLU A 193 1.47 17.01 -6.29
CA GLU A 193 2.34 17.88 -5.50
C GLU A 193 2.24 17.56 -4.01
N GLU A 194 1.05 17.29 -3.49
CA GLU A 194 0.84 16.86 -2.10
C GLU A 194 1.47 15.49 -1.82
N ILE A 195 1.31 14.54 -2.74
CA ILE A 195 1.94 13.23 -2.65
C ILE A 195 3.47 13.36 -2.65
N ARG A 196 4.04 14.19 -3.53
CA ARG A 196 5.48 14.50 -3.57
C ARG A 196 5.97 15.15 -2.27
N ALA A 197 5.20 16.09 -1.72
CA ALA A 197 5.53 16.71 -0.43
C ALA A 197 5.53 15.68 0.72
N ALA A 198 4.56 14.76 0.73
CA ALA A 198 4.51 13.67 1.70
C ALA A 198 5.70 12.71 1.56
N MET A 199 6.12 12.36 0.35
CA MET A 199 7.31 11.55 0.09
C MET A 199 8.59 12.23 0.57
N LYS A 200 8.75 13.53 0.31
CA LYS A 200 9.88 14.31 0.81
C LYS A 200 9.92 14.29 2.34
N LYS A 201 8.76 14.46 3.00
CA LYS A 201 8.66 14.36 4.46
C LYS A 201 9.01 12.97 4.99
N ALA A 202 8.64 11.90 4.29
CA ALA A 202 9.04 10.53 4.64
C ALA A 202 10.59 10.40 4.62
N LEU A 203 11.22 10.90 3.56
CA LEU A 203 12.68 10.91 3.44
C LEU A 203 13.36 11.69 4.57
N GLU A 204 12.85 12.90 4.88
CA GLU A 204 13.37 13.76 5.95
C GLU A 204 13.23 13.11 7.34
N LYS A 205 12.18 12.34 7.55
CA LYS A 205 11.91 11.65 8.83
C LYS A 205 12.56 10.26 8.94
N GLY A 206 13.16 9.73 7.89
CA GLY A 206 13.64 8.36 7.85
C GLY A 206 12.53 7.31 7.99
N LYS A 207 11.31 7.60 7.50
CA LYS A 207 10.12 6.75 7.64
C LYS A 207 9.62 6.24 6.28
N THR A 208 8.70 5.28 6.33
CA THR A 208 7.98 4.80 5.15
C THR A 208 6.61 5.47 5.08
N LEU A 209 6.31 6.11 3.93
CA LEU A 209 4.99 6.64 3.60
C LEU A 209 4.12 5.52 3.05
N LEU A 210 2.88 5.39 3.54
CA LEU A 210 1.91 4.41 3.05
C LEU A 210 0.83 5.08 2.21
N LEU A 211 0.69 4.59 0.98
CA LEU A 211 -0.30 5.03 -0.01
C LEU A 211 -1.12 3.84 -0.49
N PHE A 212 -2.37 4.09 -0.89
CA PHE A 212 -3.18 3.06 -1.54
C PHE A 212 -4.00 3.63 -2.70
N ALA A 213 -4.32 2.76 -3.64
CA ALA A 213 -5.16 2.98 -4.81
C ALA A 213 -6.07 1.77 -5.01
N HIS A 214 -6.96 1.82 -6.00
CA HIS A 214 -7.80 0.68 -6.40
C HIS A 214 -7.55 0.36 -7.87
N ARG A 215 -8.38 0.91 -8.76
CA ARG A 215 -8.26 0.78 -10.20
C ARG A 215 -7.12 1.64 -10.75
N THR A 216 -6.61 1.20 -11.90
CA THR A 216 -5.67 2.01 -12.69
C THR A 216 -6.14 2.04 -14.14
N SER A 217 -6.66 3.15 -14.60
CA SER A 217 -7.23 3.28 -15.94
C SER A 217 -6.96 4.67 -16.52
N SER A 218 -7.03 4.79 -17.83
CA SER A 218 -7.12 6.07 -18.54
C SER A 218 -8.53 6.69 -18.45
N GLU A 219 -9.53 5.85 -18.17
CA GLU A 219 -10.91 6.29 -18.02
C GLU A 219 -11.13 6.96 -16.67
N PRO A 220 -11.89 8.07 -16.61
CA PRO A 220 -12.18 8.75 -15.34
C PRO A 220 -13.05 7.88 -14.43
N GLY A 221 -12.83 7.97 -13.12
CA GLY A 221 -13.61 7.27 -12.10
C GLY A 221 -13.15 7.70 -10.71
N ASP A 222 -14.06 7.62 -9.73
CA ASP A 222 -13.79 8.05 -8.36
C ASP A 222 -12.68 7.22 -7.71
N TYR A 223 -12.86 5.90 -7.68
CA TYR A 223 -11.89 4.93 -7.16
C TYR A 223 -10.92 4.47 -8.25
N CYS A 224 -10.35 5.45 -8.95
CA CYS A 224 -9.40 5.23 -10.03
C CYS A 224 -8.21 6.18 -9.89
N THR A 225 -7.02 5.64 -10.00
CA THR A 225 -5.77 6.41 -10.10
C THR A 225 -5.29 6.36 -11.56
N PRO A 226 -5.22 7.50 -12.26
CA PRO A 226 -4.67 7.55 -13.62
C PRO A 226 -3.24 6.99 -13.68
N VAL A 227 -2.92 6.21 -14.70
CA VAL A 227 -1.58 5.61 -14.90
C VAL A 227 -0.48 6.67 -14.84
N ALA A 228 -0.71 7.85 -15.43
CA ALA A 228 0.23 8.97 -15.38
C ALA A 228 0.52 9.46 -13.94
N ARG A 229 -0.47 9.38 -13.04
CA ARG A 229 -0.26 9.70 -11.61
C ARG A 229 0.61 8.64 -10.95
N ILE A 230 0.35 7.36 -11.20
CA ILE A 230 1.20 6.26 -10.69
C ILE A 230 2.64 6.45 -11.17
N GLU A 231 2.83 6.67 -12.48
CA GLU A 231 4.17 6.90 -13.05
C GLU A 231 4.88 8.08 -12.39
N SER A 232 4.19 9.21 -12.22
CA SER A 232 4.73 10.41 -11.55
C SER A 232 5.13 10.15 -10.09
N VAL A 233 4.38 9.31 -9.38
CA VAL A 233 4.66 8.89 -8.00
C VAL A 233 5.90 8.01 -7.95
N LEU A 234 5.99 7.01 -8.84
CA LEU A 234 7.14 6.09 -8.92
C LEU A 234 8.42 6.82 -9.34
N GLU A 235 8.34 7.66 -10.36
CA GLU A 235 9.46 8.48 -10.84
C GLU A 235 10.02 9.37 -9.72
N TYR A 236 9.14 10.08 -9.03
CA TYR A 236 9.56 10.98 -7.96
C TYR A 236 10.17 10.23 -6.78
N ALA A 237 9.54 9.14 -6.32
CA ALA A 237 10.06 8.31 -5.23
C ALA A 237 11.46 7.77 -5.55
N SER A 238 11.64 7.20 -6.75
CA SER A 238 12.93 6.72 -7.24
C SER A 238 13.95 7.86 -7.35
N GLY A 239 13.55 9.01 -7.90
CA GLY A 239 14.41 10.18 -8.11
C GLY A 239 14.98 10.78 -6.82
N ILE A 240 14.22 10.76 -5.72
CA ILE A 240 14.69 11.24 -4.41
C ILE A 240 15.34 10.14 -3.55
N GLY A 241 15.39 8.89 -4.03
CA GLY A 241 16.05 7.76 -3.39
C GLY A 241 15.26 7.08 -2.29
N LEU A 242 13.93 7.19 -2.27
CA LEU A 242 13.06 6.36 -1.43
C LEU A 242 13.14 4.90 -1.87
N LYS A 243 13.08 3.98 -0.91
CA LYS A 243 12.94 2.55 -1.19
C LYS A 243 11.47 2.19 -1.36
N PHE A 244 11.21 1.27 -2.28
CA PHE A 244 9.87 0.68 -2.42
C PHE A 244 9.78 -0.54 -1.52
N TYR A 245 8.80 -0.52 -0.62
CA TYR A 245 8.49 -1.62 0.29
C TYR A 245 7.13 -2.20 -0.03
N THR A 246 7.00 -3.51 0.08
CA THR A 246 5.69 -4.15 0.24
C THR A 246 5.26 -4.04 1.71
N ILE A 247 3.99 -4.27 2.01
CA ILE A 247 3.50 -4.20 3.40
C ILE A 247 4.14 -5.29 4.29
N LYS A 248 4.43 -6.46 3.74
CA LYS A 248 5.13 -7.53 4.49
C LYS A 248 6.58 -7.16 4.86
N ASP A 249 7.19 -6.23 4.13
CA ASP A 249 8.60 -5.86 4.30
C ASP A 249 8.82 -4.66 5.23
N ILE A 250 7.73 -4.05 5.71
CA ILE A 250 7.78 -2.91 6.65
C ILE A 250 8.06 -3.38 8.09
#